data_990b6c3a709a57a380e55ab814961ffc
#
_entry.id   990b6c3a709a57a380e55ab814961ffc
#
_cell.length_a   1.000
_cell.length_b   1.000
_cell.length_c   1.000
_cell.angle_alpha   90.00
_cell.angle_beta   90.00
_cell.angle_gamma   90.00
#
_symmetry.space_group_name_H-M   'P 1'
#
loop_
_entity.id
_entity.type
_entity.pdbx_description
1 polymer ?
#
loop_
_entity_poly.entity_id
_entity_poly.type
_entity_poly.pdbx_seq_one_letter_code
_entity_poly.pdbx_strand_id
1 'polypeptide(L)'
;METITIGSTGPLTGGAASYGISVKQGAEIAIEEINNAGGVKVGDKSYNLALQFEDDEADEEKARTAYSTLMDKKVDVIMGAVTSGSSLAITDLTKADNILQLTPSGSAAAITANDNVFRLCFTDPIQGKTIADYIIKQGYDSVAVLYNNSDEYSTGVYEAFKNELIETGNPELLVAEESFVSDDVDFTAQLTKIKATDAKIIFVPAYYEAAAYIAKQVKDLGLEVEIVGSDGWDGVLGQVTDTSVLDGVVFLTPFYPTDPSEKVQNFVKTYKAKYNNAIPDQFAADSYDSVYVLKAAFEKAGTKDTADLIKAMTEISVDGLTGQISFDVSGDPIKEAKFVVIENGAYQTKDID
;
A
#
# COMPACT_ATOMS: atom_id res chain seq x y z
N MET A 1 12.35 20.05 -23.88
CA MET A 1 13.10 19.21 -22.93
C MET A 1 12.96 17.75 -23.38
N GLU A 2 14.00 16.94 -23.22
CA GLU A 2 13.90 15.49 -23.33
C GLU A 2 13.02 14.95 -22.20
N THR A 3 12.58 13.68 -22.28
CA THR A 3 11.66 13.10 -21.31
C THR A 3 12.29 11.89 -20.62
N ILE A 4 12.07 11.77 -19.32
CA ILE A 4 12.22 10.53 -18.56
C ILE A 4 10.83 9.92 -18.43
N THR A 5 10.67 8.68 -18.86
CA THR A 5 9.40 7.98 -18.85
C THR A 5 9.35 6.98 -17.70
N ILE A 6 8.44 7.18 -16.78
CA ILE A 6 8.14 6.27 -15.68
C ILE A 6 7.10 5.27 -16.19
N GLY A 7 7.46 3.99 -16.21
CA GLY A 7 6.50 2.91 -16.45
C GLY A 7 5.85 2.49 -15.14
N SER A 8 4.54 2.24 -15.15
CA SER A 8 3.82 1.74 -13.98
C SER A 8 2.81 0.68 -14.39
N THR A 9 2.59 -0.28 -13.53
CA THR A 9 1.51 -1.27 -13.67
C THR A 9 0.76 -1.41 -12.36
N GLY A 10 -0.53 -1.57 -12.45
CA GLY A 10 -1.42 -1.73 -11.30
C GLY A 10 -2.87 -1.88 -11.77
N PRO A 11 -3.78 -2.29 -10.87
CA PRO A 11 -5.17 -2.53 -11.24
C PRO A 11 -5.89 -1.21 -11.56
N LEU A 12 -6.37 -1.07 -12.77
CA LEU A 12 -7.29 0.00 -13.17
C LEU A 12 -8.73 -0.52 -13.30
N THR A 13 -8.89 -1.84 -13.35
CA THR A 13 -10.15 -2.57 -13.37
C THR A 13 -10.12 -3.72 -12.37
N GLY A 14 -11.28 -4.35 -12.09
CA GLY A 14 -11.41 -5.44 -11.13
C GLY A 14 -11.55 -4.98 -9.67
N GLY A 15 -11.51 -5.92 -8.73
CA GLY A 15 -11.78 -5.72 -7.31
C GLY A 15 -10.77 -4.87 -6.55
N ALA A 16 -9.58 -4.65 -7.09
CA ALA A 16 -8.53 -3.79 -6.51
C ALA A 16 -8.34 -2.46 -7.29
N ALA A 17 -9.24 -2.12 -8.20
CA ALA A 17 -9.09 -1.00 -9.12
C ALA A 17 -8.84 0.36 -8.42
N SER A 18 -9.42 0.58 -7.24
CA SER A 18 -9.25 1.81 -6.48
C SER A 18 -7.77 2.10 -6.19
N TYR A 19 -6.99 1.09 -5.85
CA TYR A 19 -5.57 1.24 -5.56
C TYR A 19 -4.78 1.75 -6.78
N GLY A 20 -4.94 1.10 -7.93
CA GLY A 20 -4.21 1.50 -9.15
C GLY A 20 -4.65 2.86 -9.68
N ILE A 21 -5.93 3.19 -9.57
CA ILE A 21 -6.46 4.52 -9.92
C ILE A 21 -5.83 5.58 -9.00
N SER A 22 -5.79 5.35 -7.69
CA SER A 22 -5.17 6.27 -6.73
C SER A 22 -3.68 6.44 -6.98
N VAL A 23 -2.94 5.36 -7.24
CA VAL A 23 -1.51 5.40 -7.60
C VAL A 23 -1.29 6.25 -8.85
N LYS A 24 -2.07 6.01 -9.91
CA LYS A 24 -1.98 6.78 -11.14
C LYS A 24 -2.25 8.27 -10.90
N GLN A 25 -3.29 8.60 -10.15
CA GLN A 25 -3.69 9.97 -9.87
C GLN A 25 -2.66 10.73 -9.01
N GLY A 26 -2.11 10.09 -7.99
CA GLY A 26 -1.05 10.67 -7.16
C GLY A 26 0.21 10.96 -7.96
N ALA A 27 0.63 10.02 -8.81
CA ALA A 27 1.77 10.18 -9.70
C ALA A 27 1.57 11.31 -10.72
N GLU A 28 0.39 11.43 -11.31
CA GLU A 28 0.05 12.50 -12.27
C GLU A 28 0.15 13.90 -11.64
N ILE A 29 -0.24 14.06 -10.36
CA ILE A 29 -0.08 15.33 -9.63
C ILE A 29 1.40 15.65 -9.44
N ALA A 30 2.19 14.71 -8.93
CA ALA A 30 3.62 14.92 -8.70
C ALA A 30 4.37 15.24 -9.99
N ILE A 31 4.08 14.52 -11.08
CA ILE A 31 4.70 14.77 -12.40
C ILE A 31 4.36 16.16 -12.92
N GLU A 32 3.10 16.59 -12.80
CA GLU A 32 2.68 17.93 -13.22
C GLU A 32 3.40 19.02 -12.42
N GLU A 33 3.49 18.89 -11.10
CA GLU A 33 4.20 19.82 -10.22
C GLU A 33 5.68 19.91 -10.56
N ILE A 34 6.36 18.77 -10.73
CA ILE A 34 7.77 18.71 -11.07
C ILE A 34 8.04 19.34 -12.44
N ASN A 35 7.23 19.02 -13.44
CA ASN A 35 7.37 19.58 -14.78
C ASN A 35 7.16 21.09 -14.80
N ASN A 36 6.17 21.59 -14.07
CA ASN A 36 5.89 23.02 -13.92
C ASN A 36 7.02 23.77 -13.19
N ALA A 37 7.75 23.08 -12.30
CA ALA A 37 8.92 23.60 -11.60
C ALA A 37 10.22 23.56 -12.43
N GLY A 38 10.18 23.09 -13.67
CA GLY A 38 11.35 23.02 -14.57
C GLY A 38 11.91 21.63 -14.82
N GLY A 39 11.20 20.60 -14.36
CA GLY A 39 11.53 19.19 -14.58
C GLY A 39 12.58 18.65 -13.60
N VAL A 40 13.26 17.59 -14.03
CA VAL A 40 14.30 16.86 -13.27
C VAL A 40 15.67 17.18 -13.86
N LYS A 41 16.60 17.59 -13.01
CA LYS A 41 17.98 17.88 -13.44
C LYS A 41 18.86 16.63 -13.38
N VAL A 42 19.30 16.13 -14.53
CA VAL A 42 20.20 14.97 -14.64
C VAL A 42 21.51 15.42 -15.27
N GLY A 43 22.56 15.52 -14.46
CA GLY A 43 23.81 16.17 -14.89
C GLY A 43 23.59 17.63 -15.31
N ASP A 44 23.94 17.96 -16.53
CA ASP A 44 23.78 19.32 -17.07
C ASP A 44 22.45 19.53 -17.84
N LYS A 45 21.61 18.51 -17.94
CA LYS A 45 20.34 18.55 -18.67
C LYS A 45 19.13 18.54 -17.74
N SER A 46 18.04 19.17 -18.20
CA SER A 46 16.71 19.06 -17.57
C SER A 46 15.79 18.22 -18.42
N TYR A 47 14.99 17.37 -17.75
CA TYR A 47 14.05 16.45 -18.37
C TYR A 47 12.64 16.68 -17.82
N ASN A 48 11.64 16.56 -18.68
CA ASN A 48 10.25 16.38 -18.20
C ASN A 48 10.05 14.94 -17.77
N LEU A 49 9.12 14.72 -16.83
CA LEU A 49 8.63 13.39 -16.50
C LEU A 49 7.37 13.07 -17.31
N ALA A 50 7.20 11.80 -17.68
CA ALA A 50 5.97 11.26 -18.24
C ALA A 50 5.64 9.92 -17.58
N LEU A 51 4.35 9.59 -17.50
CA LEU A 51 3.84 8.33 -16.96
C LEU A 51 3.26 7.47 -18.10
N GLN A 52 3.67 6.20 -18.14
CA GLN A 52 3.01 5.15 -18.89
C GLN A 52 2.42 4.16 -17.88
N PHE A 53 1.11 4.00 -17.85
CA PHE A 53 0.43 3.15 -16.87
C PHE A 53 -0.36 2.06 -17.60
N GLU A 54 -0.09 0.79 -17.24
CA GLU A 54 -0.77 -0.39 -17.80
C GLU A 54 -1.62 -1.06 -16.71
N ASP A 55 -2.80 -1.56 -17.11
CA ASP A 55 -3.70 -2.29 -16.22
C ASP A 55 -3.24 -3.74 -16.07
N ASP A 56 -3.04 -4.20 -14.83
CA ASP A 56 -2.70 -5.59 -14.50
C ASP A 56 -3.84 -6.33 -13.78
N GLU A 57 -4.94 -5.66 -13.49
CA GLU A 57 -6.11 -6.21 -12.78
C GLU A 57 -5.76 -6.90 -11.44
N ALA A 58 -4.62 -6.58 -10.84
CA ALA A 58 -4.02 -7.28 -9.70
C ALA A 58 -3.75 -8.79 -9.94
N ASP A 59 -3.52 -9.16 -11.20
CA ASP A 59 -3.21 -10.53 -11.64
C ASP A 59 -1.75 -10.63 -12.06
N GLU A 60 -1.05 -11.67 -11.60
CA GLU A 60 0.38 -11.85 -11.83
C GLU A 60 0.75 -12.04 -13.31
N GLU A 61 -0.05 -12.78 -14.08
CA GLU A 61 0.22 -13.01 -15.50
C GLU A 61 -0.04 -11.74 -16.33
N LYS A 62 -1.08 -10.99 -15.96
CA LYS A 62 -1.35 -9.68 -16.57
C LYS A 62 -0.27 -8.67 -16.21
N ALA A 63 0.27 -8.70 -14.98
CA ALA A 63 1.39 -7.87 -14.58
C ALA A 63 2.65 -8.14 -15.43
N ARG A 64 2.98 -9.40 -15.73
CA ARG A 64 4.06 -9.75 -16.67
C ARG A 64 3.82 -9.21 -18.08
N THR A 65 2.57 -9.29 -18.54
CA THR A 65 2.17 -8.76 -19.87
C THR A 65 2.25 -7.24 -19.90
N ALA A 66 1.75 -6.57 -18.86
CA ALA A 66 1.83 -5.13 -18.69
C ALA A 66 3.29 -4.64 -18.66
N TYR A 67 4.14 -5.35 -17.90
CA TYR A 67 5.58 -5.06 -17.88
C TYR A 67 6.21 -5.15 -19.27
N SER A 68 5.96 -6.23 -20.01
CA SER A 68 6.47 -6.38 -21.39
C SER A 68 6.04 -5.21 -22.28
N THR A 69 4.79 -4.78 -22.16
CA THR A 69 4.26 -3.62 -22.89
C THR A 69 5.01 -2.32 -22.53
N LEU A 70 5.33 -2.13 -21.25
CA LEU A 70 6.11 -0.98 -20.78
C LEU A 70 7.54 -1.00 -21.36
N MET A 71 8.18 -2.17 -21.41
CA MET A 71 9.52 -2.32 -21.99
C MET A 71 9.53 -2.05 -23.49
N ASP A 72 8.50 -2.45 -24.23
CA ASP A 72 8.33 -2.11 -25.65
C ASP A 72 8.19 -0.58 -25.86
N LYS A 73 7.61 0.12 -24.88
CA LYS A 73 7.52 1.60 -24.85
C LYS A 73 8.81 2.29 -24.40
N LYS A 74 9.85 1.51 -24.03
CA LYS A 74 11.17 2.00 -23.62
C LYS A 74 11.12 2.95 -22.43
N VAL A 75 10.43 2.55 -21.37
CA VAL A 75 10.41 3.31 -20.12
C VAL A 75 11.79 3.31 -19.46
N ASP A 76 12.11 4.36 -18.72
CA ASP A 76 13.42 4.54 -18.09
C ASP A 76 13.52 3.87 -16.72
N VAL A 77 12.41 3.79 -15.97
CA VAL A 77 12.27 3.15 -14.64
C VAL A 77 10.89 2.56 -14.48
N ILE A 78 10.74 1.63 -13.57
CA ILE A 78 9.43 1.05 -13.18
C ILE A 78 9.02 1.59 -11.81
N MET A 79 7.85 2.21 -11.74
CA MET A 79 7.15 2.54 -10.50
C MET A 79 5.94 1.58 -10.35
N GLY A 80 6.19 0.44 -9.71
CA GLY A 80 5.16 -0.62 -9.63
C GLY A 80 5.77 -1.99 -9.26
N ALA A 81 4.94 -3.03 -9.24
CA ALA A 81 3.49 -2.92 -9.41
C ALA A 81 2.82 -2.37 -8.14
N VAL A 82 1.50 -2.31 -8.14
CA VAL A 82 0.74 -1.75 -7.00
C VAL A 82 0.47 -2.82 -5.93
N THR A 83 0.03 -4.02 -6.31
CA THR A 83 -0.23 -5.13 -5.38
C THR A 83 0.99 -6.03 -5.20
N SER A 84 1.02 -6.79 -4.10
CA SER A 84 2.16 -7.66 -3.75
C SER A 84 2.41 -8.76 -4.77
N GLY A 85 1.38 -9.52 -5.16
CA GLY A 85 1.51 -10.59 -6.16
C GLY A 85 1.99 -10.06 -7.52
N SER A 86 1.38 -8.96 -8.01
CA SER A 86 1.81 -8.31 -9.26
C SER A 86 3.26 -7.78 -9.18
N SER A 87 3.66 -7.23 -8.02
CA SER A 87 5.04 -6.75 -7.82
C SER A 87 6.05 -7.88 -7.86
N LEU A 88 5.79 -8.98 -7.16
CA LEU A 88 6.63 -10.19 -7.18
C LEU A 88 6.77 -10.77 -8.58
N ALA A 89 5.68 -10.77 -9.34
CA ALA A 89 5.65 -11.31 -10.70
C ALA A 89 6.62 -10.65 -11.68
N ILE A 90 7.05 -9.40 -11.40
CA ILE A 90 7.92 -8.63 -12.30
C ILE A 90 9.34 -8.39 -11.76
N THR A 91 9.65 -8.71 -10.48
CA THR A 91 10.96 -8.41 -9.88
C THR A 91 12.14 -9.06 -10.61
N ASP A 92 12.01 -10.32 -11.02
CA ASP A 92 13.06 -11.02 -11.77
C ASP A 92 13.18 -10.51 -13.21
N LEU A 93 12.08 -10.04 -13.80
CA LEU A 93 12.08 -9.44 -15.13
C LEU A 93 12.81 -8.09 -15.10
N THR A 94 12.52 -7.23 -14.13
CA THR A 94 13.21 -5.94 -13.97
C THR A 94 14.70 -6.14 -13.69
N LYS A 95 15.07 -7.18 -12.93
CA LYS A 95 16.46 -7.56 -12.69
C LYS A 95 17.15 -8.00 -13.97
N ALA A 96 16.53 -8.87 -14.76
CA ALA A 96 17.09 -9.36 -16.03
C ALA A 96 17.29 -8.24 -17.06
N ASP A 97 16.35 -7.29 -17.11
CA ASP A 97 16.42 -6.13 -18.03
C ASP A 97 17.26 -4.98 -17.48
N ASN A 98 17.86 -5.14 -16.30
CA ASN A 98 18.68 -4.12 -15.62
C ASN A 98 17.96 -2.77 -15.52
N ILE A 99 16.75 -2.75 -14.99
CA ILE A 99 15.95 -1.54 -14.78
C ILE A 99 15.60 -1.37 -13.31
N LEU A 100 15.65 -0.13 -12.78
CA LEU A 100 15.23 0.20 -11.41
C LEU A 100 13.72 -0.02 -11.25
N GLN A 101 13.31 -0.72 -10.20
CA GLN A 101 11.92 -0.87 -9.78
C GLN A 101 11.71 -0.24 -8.41
N LEU A 102 10.68 0.60 -8.27
CA LEU A 102 10.18 1.14 -7.02
C LEU A 102 8.69 0.85 -6.91
N THR A 103 8.28 -0.08 -6.06
CA THR A 103 6.86 -0.26 -5.79
C THR A 103 6.35 0.78 -4.80
N PRO A 104 5.23 1.48 -5.07
CA PRO A 104 4.65 2.41 -4.11
C PRO A 104 3.99 1.69 -2.92
N SER A 105 3.43 0.49 -3.14
CA SER A 105 2.52 -0.16 -2.19
C SER A 105 2.64 -1.67 -2.07
N GLY A 106 3.48 -2.33 -2.86
CA GLY A 106 3.74 -3.76 -2.73
C GLY A 106 4.50 -4.07 -1.43
N SER A 107 3.86 -4.74 -0.48
CA SER A 107 4.34 -4.89 0.90
C SER A 107 4.93 -6.27 1.23
N ALA A 108 4.73 -7.30 0.38
CA ALA A 108 5.27 -8.64 0.62
C ALA A 108 6.80 -8.63 0.78
N ALA A 109 7.31 -9.31 1.81
CA ALA A 109 8.71 -9.25 2.21
C ALA A 109 9.69 -9.57 1.07
N ALA A 110 9.36 -10.53 0.20
CA ALA A 110 10.24 -11.00 -0.86
C ALA A 110 10.39 -10.01 -2.06
N ILE A 111 9.61 -8.94 -2.13
CA ILE A 111 9.65 -8.01 -3.28
C ILE A 111 11.04 -7.38 -3.47
N THR A 112 11.71 -7.01 -2.39
CA THR A 112 13.03 -6.36 -2.41
C THR A 112 14.20 -7.36 -2.35
N ALA A 113 13.97 -8.63 -2.69
CA ALA A 113 15.04 -9.62 -2.72
C ALA A 113 16.14 -9.33 -3.76
N ASN A 114 15.79 -8.64 -4.85
CA ASN A 114 16.71 -8.18 -5.87
C ASN A 114 17.20 -6.76 -5.57
N ASP A 115 18.49 -6.49 -5.76
CA ASP A 115 19.15 -5.21 -5.43
C ASP A 115 18.71 -4.00 -6.27
N ASN A 116 17.98 -4.23 -7.36
CA ASN A 116 17.37 -3.19 -8.20
C ASN A 116 15.94 -2.84 -7.80
N VAL A 117 15.41 -3.45 -6.74
CA VAL A 117 14.01 -3.28 -6.31
C VAL A 117 13.93 -2.59 -4.96
N PHE A 118 13.13 -1.52 -4.92
CA PHE A 118 12.85 -0.72 -3.73
C PHE A 118 11.35 -0.66 -3.50
N ARG A 119 10.95 -0.39 -2.25
CA ARG A 119 9.54 -0.13 -1.91
C ARG A 119 9.38 1.14 -1.11
N LEU A 120 8.24 1.81 -1.27
CA LEU A 120 7.92 3.01 -0.51
C LEU A 120 7.08 2.71 0.75
N CYS A 121 6.15 1.76 0.68
CA CYS A 121 5.30 1.34 1.79
C CYS A 121 6.07 0.52 2.84
N PHE A 122 5.48 0.35 4.02
CA PHE A 122 6.03 -0.59 5.02
C PHE A 122 5.72 -2.05 4.63
N THR A 123 6.46 -2.99 5.25
CA THR A 123 6.42 -4.42 4.89
C THR A 123 5.30 -5.18 5.62
N ASP A 124 4.87 -6.32 5.08
CA ASP A 124 3.94 -7.24 5.74
C ASP A 124 4.43 -7.67 7.13
N PRO A 125 5.73 -8.02 7.33
CA PRO A 125 6.26 -8.29 8.66
C PRO A 125 6.05 -7.16 9.66
N ILE A 126 6.26 -5.90 9.26
CA ILE A 126 6.02 -4.74 10.12
C ILE A 126 4.53 -4.61 10.44
N GLN A 127 3.65 -4.81 9.46
CA GLN A 127 2.19 -4.73 9.67
C GLN A 127 1.71 -5.79 10.66
N GLY A 128 2.02 -7.07 10.41
CA GLY A 128 1.61 -8.18 11.29
C GLY A 128 2.10 -8.00 12.71
N LYS A 129 3.38 -7.66 12.87
CA LYS A 129 3.97 -7.37 14.18
C LYS A 129 3.28 -6.21 14.89
N THR A 130 3.12 -5.07 14.21
CA THR A 130 2.53 -3.86 14.80
C THR A 130 1.08 -4.11 15.25
N ILE A 131 0.31 -4.92 14.51
CA ILE A 131 -1.06 -5.27 14.88
C ILE A 131 -1.09 -6.24 16.06
N ALA A 132 -0.18 -7.22 16.12
CA ALA A 132 -0.08 -8.10 17.29
C ALA A 132 0.27 -7.31 18.56
N ASP A 133 1.28 -6.44 18.49
CA ASP A 133 1.66 -5.55 19.58
C ASP A 133 0.50 -4.64 20.03
N TYR A 134 -0.27 -4.10 19.08
CA TYR A 134 -1.48 -3.33 19.37
C TYR A 134 -2.50 -4.14 20.16
N ILE A 135 -2.84 -5.34 19.72
CA ILE A 135 -3.83 -6.21 20.36
C ILE A 135 -3.39 -6.55 21.79
N ILE A 136 -2.12 -6.92 21.98
CA ILE A 136 -1.54 -7.21 23.30
C ILE A 136 -1.58 -5.98 24.20
N LYS A 137 -1.15 -4.83 23.69
CA LYS A 137 -1.06 -3.58 24.45
C LYS A 137 -2.45 -3.06 24.87
N GLN A 138 -3.46 -3.21 24.00
CA GLN A 138 -4.83 -2.84 24.32
C GLN A 138 -5.50 -3.82 25.31
N GLY A 139 -4.84 -4.93 25.62
CA GLY A 139 -5.33 -5.89 26.64
C GLY A 139 -6.44 -6.79 26.14
N TYR A 140 -6.56 -7.02 24.82
CA TYR A 140 -7.46 -8.03 24.28
C TYR A 140 -6.98 -9.42 24.72
N ASP A 141 -7.89 -10.24 25.18
CA ASP A 141 -7.63 -11.61 25.64
C ASP A 141 -7.99 -12.67 24.59
N SER A 142 -8.59 -12.26 23.47
CA SER A 142 -9.03 -13.18 22.41
C SER A 142 -9.18 -12.46 21.07
N VAL A 143 -8.53 -12.98 20.04
CA VAL A 143 -8.56 -12.48 18.66
C VAL A 143 -8.90 -13.60 17.70
N ALA A 144 -9.75 -13.32 16.73
CA ALA A 144 -9.93 -14.16 15.54
C ALA A 144 -9.26 -13.51 14.34
N VAL A 145 -8.81 -14.32 13.37
CA VAL A 145 -8.32 -13.84 12.09
C VAL A 145 -9.21 -14.34 10.97
N LEU A 146 -9.51 -13.48 10.01
CA LEU A 146 -10.18 -13.82 8.76
C LEU A 146 -9.36 -13.24 7.60
N TYR A 147 -8.69 -14.10 6.83
CA TYR A 147 -7.71 -13.69 5.82
C TYR A 147 -7.95 -14.35 4.46
N ASN A 148 -7.46 -13.74 3.39
CA ASN A 148 -7.48 -14.30 2.05
C ASN A 148 -6.27 -15.24 1.85
N ASN A 149 -6.50 -16.54 1.77
CA ASN A 149 -5.44 -17.54 1.63
C ASN A 149 -4.98 -17.77 0.17
N SER A 150 -5.54 -17.03 -0.78
CA SER A 150 -5.15 -17.05 -2.19
C SER A 150 -4.41 -15.76 -2.61
N ASP A 151 -4.08 -14.89 -1.66
CA ASP A 151 -3.39 -13.61 -1.90
C ASP A 151 -2.10 -13.52 -1.06
N GLU A 152 -0.99 -13.16 -1.71
CA GLU A 152 0.33 -13.06 -1.09
C GLU A 152 0.38 -12.04 0.05
N TYR A 153 -0.24 -10.86 -0.15
CA TYR A 153 -0.31 -9.81 0.87
C TYR A 153 -1.04 -10.28 2.12
N SER A 154 -2.26 -10.77 1.95
CA SER A 154 -3.11 -11.18 3.06
C SER A 154 -2.47 -12.31 3.87
N THR A 155 -1.89 -13.30 3.17
CA THR A 155 -1.18 -14.42 3.79
C THR A 155 0.08 -13.95 4.52
N GLY A 156 0.89 -13.07 3.89
CA GLY A 156 2.13 -12.57 4.49
C GLY A 156 1.90 -11.77 5.77
N VAL A 157 0.89 -10.90 5.78
CA VAL A 157 0.52 -10.11 6.98
C VAL A 157 -0.04 -11.02 8.08
N TYR A 158 -0.90 -11.99 7.72
CA TYR A 158 -1.43 -12.97 8.69
C TYR A 158 -0.31 -13.81 9.33
N GLU A 159 0.61 -14.35 8.54
CA GLU A 159 1.72 -15.15 9.05
C GLU A 159 2.63 -14.35 9.99
N ALA A 160 2.94 -13.10 9.63
CA ALA A 160 3.72 -12.21 10.48
C ALA A 160 3.02 -11.90 11.80
N PHE A 161 1.72 -11.67 11.77
CA PHE A 161 0.89 -11.49 12.96
C PHE A 161 0.92 -12.71 13.88
N LYS A 162 0.69 -13.89 13.33
CA LYS A 162 0.70 -15.15 14.08
C LYS A 162 2.06 -15.45 14.70
N ASN A 163 3.13 -15.23 13.93
CA ASN A 163 4.49 -15.42 14.42
C ASN A 163 4.82 -14.48 15.58
N GLU A 164 4.40 -13.21 15.51
CA GLU A 164 4.62 -12.25 16.61
C GLU A 164 3.88 -12.66 17.89
N LEU A 165 2.65 -13.18 17.79
CA LEU A 165 1.95 -13.72 18.97
C LEU A 165 2.74 -14.88 19.60
N ILE A 166 3.33 -15.75 18.79
CA ILE A 166 4.16 -16.86 19.26
C ILE A 166 5.45 -16.34 19.93
N GLU A 167 6.15 -15.42 19.28
CA GLU A 167 7.42 -14.85 19.76
C GLU A 167 7.27 -14.06 21.05
N THR A 168 6.15 -13.38 21.21
CA THR A 168 5.82 -12.62 22.44
C THR A 168 5.22 -13.49 23.54
N GLY A 169 5.04 -14.80 23.30
CA GLY A 169 4.52 -15.75 24.28
C GLY A 169 3.00 -15.66 24.52
N ASN A 170 2.25 -15.18 23.51
CA ASN A 170 0.78 -15.00 23.57
C ASN A 170 0.02 -15.79 22.49
N PRO A 171 0.45 -17.01 22.10
CA PRO A 171 -0.23 -17.74 21.01
C PRO A 171 -1.68 -18.11 21.35
N GLU A 172 -2.03 -18.19 22.61
CA GLU A 172 -3.38 -18.50 23.09
C GLU A 172 -4.39 -17.37 22.84
N LEU A 173 -3.95 -16.15 22.53
CA LEU A 173 -4.85 -15.06 22.13
C LEU A 173 -5.58 -15.37 20.84
N LEU A 174 -4.97 -16.15 19.92
CA LEU A 174 -5.55 -16.52 18.64
C LEU A 174 -6.56 -17.67 18.80
N VAL A 175 -7.84 -17.34 18.96
CA VAL A 175 -8.90 -18.31 19.24
C VAL A 175 -9.60 -18.87 18.01
N ALA A 176 -9.45 -18.21 16.85
CA ALA A 176 -9.99 -18.69 15.57
C ALA A 176 -9.15 -18.19 14.39
N GLU A 177 -8.98 -19.06 13.42
CA GLU A 177 -8.30 -18.79 12.14
C GLU A 177 -9.21 -19.26 11.02
N GLU A 178 -9.82 -18.32 10.30
CA GLU A 178 -10.70 -18.59 9.16
C GLU A 178 -10.15 -17.95 7.91
N SER A 179 -10.38 -18.55 6.77
CA SER A 179 -9.91 -18.04 5.49
C SER A 179 -11.00 -18.01 4.43
N PHE A 180 -10.71 -17.23 3.38
CA PHE A 180 -11.50 -17.11 2.17
C PHE A 180 -10.55 -17.07 0.96
N VAL A 181 -11.09 -17.06 -0.25
CA VAL A 181 -10.32 -16.88 -1.49
C VAL A 181 -10.72 -15.58 -2.17
N SER A 182 -9.87 -15.09 -3.06
CA SER A 182 -10.18 -13.92 -3.89
C SER A 182 -11.54 -14.12 -4.59
N ASP A 183 -12.29 -13.03 -4.75
CA ASP A 183 -13.63 -12.99 -5.31
C ASP A 183 -14.76 -13.53 -4.41
N ASP A 184 -14.47 -14.04 -3.21
CA ASP A 184 -15.51 -14.34 -2.23
C ASP A 184 -16.19 -13.04 -1.76
N VAL A 185 -17.52 -13.06 -1.70
CA VAL A 185 -18.37 -11.93 -1.26
C VAL A 185 -19.29 -12.30 -0.10
N ASP A 186 -19.36 -13.57 0.26
CA ASP A 186 -20.15 -14.10 1.38
C ASP A 186 -19.23 -14.78 2.39
N PHE A 187 -19.13 -14.20 3.56
CA PHE A 187 -18.30 -14.63 4.68
C PHE A 187 -19.10 -15.18 5.84
N THR A 188 -20.41 -15.43 5.64
CA THR A 188 -21.33 -15.87 6.68
C THR A 188 -20.87 -17.14 7.37
N ALA A 189 -20.31 -18.10 6.63
CA ALA A 189 -19.83 -19.37 7.20
C ALA A 189 -18.66 -19.14 8.16
N GLN A 190 -17.65 -18.38 7.75
CA GLN A 190 -16.47 -18.05 8.56
C GLN A 190 -16.87 -17.20 9.78
N LEU A 191 -17.68 -16.16 9.58
CA LEU A 191 -18.14 -15.29 10.65
C LEU A 191 -19.03 -16.02 11.67
N THR A 192 -19.82 -17.02 11.24
CA THR A 192 -20.61 -17.87 12.14
C THR A 192 -19.70 -18.72 13.04
N LYS A 193 -18.60 -19.25 12.52
CA LYS A 193 -17.60 -19.97 13.31
C LYS A 193 -16.91 -19.05 14.31
N ILE A 194 -16.50 -17.85 13.87
CA ILE A 194 -15.91 -16.85 14.75
C ILE A 194 -16.88 -16.45 15.87
N LYS A 195 -18.18 -16.27 15.55
CA LYS A 195 -19.24 -15.96 16.52
C LYS A 195 -19.40 -17.03 17.60
N ALA A 196 -19.05 -18.28 17.31
CA ALA A 196 -19.09 -19.37 18.28
C ALA A 196 -17.88 -19.38 19.23
N THR A 197 -16.92 -18.49 19.06
CA THR A 197 -15.76 -18.32 19.94
C THR A 197 -15.94 -17.13 20.89
N ASP A 198 -14.96 -16.93 21.78
CA ASP A 198 -14.93 -15.79 22.69
C ASP A 198 -14.21 -14.55 22.11
N ALA A 199 -13.95 -14.53 20.80
CA ALA A 199 -13.20 -13.46 20.15
C ALA A 199 -13.79 -12.08 20.45
N LYS A 200 -12.94 -11.14 20.88
CA LYS A 200 -13.29 -9.73 21.17
C LYS A 200 -12.95 -8.82 20.01
N ILE A 201 -12.00 -9.24 19.20
CA ILE A 201 -11.53 -8.49 18.02
C ILE A 201 -11.29 -9.47 16.87
N ILE A 202 -11.61 -9.03 15.66
CA ILE A 202 -11.28 -9.76 14.43
C ILE A 202 -10.18 -8.97 13.70
N PHE A 203 -9.05 -9.62 13.45
CA PHE A 203 -8.04 -9.11 12.54
C PHE A 203 -8.35 -9.55 11.11
N VAL A 204 -8.44 -8.58 10.20
CA VAL A 204 -8.78 -8.81 8.79
C VAL A 204 -7.70 -8.20 7.90
N PRO A 205 -6.60 -8.93 7.61
CA PRO A 205 -5.61 -8.50 6.64
C PRO A 205 -6.14 -8.73 5.22
N ALA A 206 -6.87 -7.77 4.68
CA ALA A 206 -7.53 -7.92 3.38
C ALA A 206 -7.60 -6.59 2.62
N TYR A 207 -7.83 -6.66 1.31
CA TYR A 207 -8.09 -5.50 0.49
C TYR A 207 -9.49 -4.92 0.74
N TYR A 208 -9.64 -3.65 0.44
CA TYR A 208 -10.79 -2.82 0.81
C TYR A 208 -12.15 -3.40 0.40
N GLU A 209 -12.26 -4.10 -0.73
CA GLU A 209 -13.54 -4.65 -1.19
C GLU A 209 -14.03 -5.77 -0.27
N ALA A 210 -13.19 -6.78 -0.01
CA ALA A 210 -13.52 -7.86 0.93
C ALA A 210 -13.70 -7.30 2.36
N ALA A 211 -12.86 -6.35 2.77
CA ALA A 211 -12.97 -5.67 4.06
C ALA A 211 -14.34 -5.01 4.27
N ALA A 212 -14.86 -4.32 3.25
CA ALA A 212 -16.19 -3.70 3.29
C ALA A 212 -17.32 -4.74 3.43
N TYR A 213 -17.27 -5.84 2.68
CA TYR A 213 -18.24 -6.93 2.81
C TYR A 213 -18.18 -7.59 4.19
N ILE A 214 -16.98 -7.85 4.71
CA ILE A 214 -16.78 -8.46 6.02
C ILE A 214 -17.34 -7.55 7.11
N ALA A 215 -16.99 -6.26 7.12
CA ALA A 215 -17.50 -5.31 8.12
C ALA A 215 -19.02 -5.22 8.12
N LYS A 216 -19.65 -5.19 6.94
CA LYS A 216 -21.10 -5.21 6.80
C LYS A 216 -21.71 -6.49 7.37
N GLN A 217 -21.14 -7.66 7.03
CA GLN A 217 -21.68 -8.96 7.47
C GLN A 217 -21.44 -9.20 8.95
N VAL A 218 -20.35 -8.70 9.55
CA VAL A 218 -20.15 -8.68 11.01
C VAL A 218 -21.33 -7.98 11.70
N LYS A 219 -21.72 -6.81 11.19
CA LYS A 219 -22.88 -6.05 11.73
C LYS A 219 -24.20 -6.77 11.49
N ASP A 220 -24.45 -7.26 10.27
CA ASP A 220 -25.69 -7.96 9.89
C ASP A 220 -25.92 -9.24 10.74
N LEU A 221 -24.85 -9.95 11.08
CA LEU A 221 -24.89 -11.15 11.93
C LEU A 221 -24.93 -10.82 13.44
N GLY A 222 -24.85 -9.54 13.82
CA GLY A 222 -24.84 -9.11 15.21
C GLY A 222 -23.66 -9.69 15.99
N LEU A 223 -22.46 -9.69 15.39
CA LEU A 223 -21.22 -9.98 16.12
C LEU A 223 -20.81 -8.74 16.91
N GLU A 224 -20.68 -8.89 18.21
CA GLU A 224 -20.18 -7.83 19.11
C GLU A 224 -18.66 -7.92 19.23
N VAL A 225 -17.95 -7.59 18.16
CA VAL A 225 -16.49 -7.63 18.06
C VAL A 225 -15.97 -6.33 17.47
N GLU A 226 -14.78 -5.95 17.86
CA GLU A 226 -14.04 -4.88 17.17
C GLU A 226 -13.35 -5.45 15.92
N ILE A 227 -13.04 -4.59 14.95
CA ILE A 227 -12.31 -4.97 13.74
C ILE A 227 -11.03 -4.18 13.67
N VAL A 228 -9.93 -4.88 13.45
CA VAL A 228 -8.65 -4.28 13.11
C VAL A 228 -8.20 -4.75 11.73
N GLY A 229 -7.74 -3.83 10.91
CA GLY A 229 -7.26 -4.08 9.55
C GLY A 229 -5.79 -3.73 9.37
N SER A 230 -5.24 -4.16 8.25
CA SER A 230 -3.95 -3.74 7.72
C SER A 230 -4.11 -2.58 6.74
N ASP A 231 -3.06 -2.13 6.08
CA ASP A 231 -3.09 -0.97 5.20
C ASP A 231 -4.01 -1.13 3.97
N GLY A 232 -4.30 -2.37 3.56
CA GLY A 232 -5.25 -2.68 2.49
C GLY A 232 -6.70 -2.22 2.77
N TRP A 233 -7.02 -1.80 4.00
CA TRP A 233 -8.31 -1.20 4.32
C TRP A 233 -8.47 0.22 3.80
N ASP A 234 -7.39 0.90 3.46
CA ASP A 234 -7.49 2.28 2.97
C ASP A 234 -8.24 2.32 1.63
N GLY A 235 -9.23 3.22 1.55
CA GLY A 235 -10.19 3.26 0.45
C GLY A 235 -11.55 2.61 0.79
N VAL A 236 -11.67 1.89 1.91
CA VAL A 236 -12.89 1.17 2.32
C VAL A 236 -14.12 2.07 2.44
N LEU A 237 -13.94 3.35 2.83
CA LEU A 237 -15.05 4.31 2.91
C LEU A 237 -15.76 4.53 1.57
N GLY A 238 -15.07 4.38 0.46
CA GLY A 238 -15.64 4.48 -0.89
C GLY A 238 -16.46 3.26 -1.31
N GLN A 239 -16.42 2.16 -0.55
CA GLN A 239 -17.07 0.90 -0.89
C GLN A 239 -18.44 0.71 -0.21
N VAL A 240 -18.77 1.54 0.76
CA VAL A 240 -20.02 1.44 1.51
C VAL A 240 -20.88 2.68 1.34
N THR A 241 -22.20 2.46 1.25
CA THR A 241 -23.17 3.57 1.22
C THR A 241 -23.48 4.06 2.65
N ASP A 242 -23.58 3.12 3.59
CA ASP A 242 -23.75 3.40 5.00
C ASP A 242 -22.42 3.23 5.73
N THR A 243 -21.73 4.33 5.95
CA THR A 243 -20.40 4.35 6.60
C THR A 243 -20.45 3.92 8.06
N SER A 244 -21.64 3.88 8.69
CA SER A 244 -21.79 3.43 10.07
C SER A 244 -21.42 1.96 10.29
N VAL A 245 -21.39 1.15 9.23
CA VAL A 245 -20.91 -0.24 9.29
C VAL A 245 -19.40 -0.33 9.56
N LEU A 246 -18.67 0.76 9.35
CA LEU A 246 -17.23 0.87 9.56
C LEU A 246 -16.86 1.61 10.85
N ASP A 247 -17.82 2.16 11.59
CA ASP A 247 -17.52 2.91 12.82
C ASP A 247 -16.80 2.05 13.85
N GLY A 248 -15.68 2.55 14.34
CA GLY A 248 -14.81 1.86 15.28
C GLY A 248 -13.75 0.95 14.65
N VAL A 249 -13.79 0.71 13.35
CA VAL A 249 -12.72 -0.04 12.66
C VAL A 249 -11.40 0.70 12.79
N VAL A 250 -10.36 -0.03 13.19
CA VAL A 250 -8.98 0.47 13.30
C VAL A 250 -8.14 -0.16 12.22
N PHE A 251 -7.25 0.58 11.57
CA PHE A 251 -6.30 0.01 10.62
C PHE A 251 -5.00 0.80 10.52
N LEU A 252 -3.98 0.20 9.89
CA LEU A 252 -2.68 0.83 9.66
C LEU A 252 -2.67 1.66 8.39
N THR A 253 -2.04 2.84 8.43
CA THR A 253 -1.77 3.65 7.23
C THR A 253 -0.59 4.59 7.48
N PRO A 254 0.24 4.91 6.46
CA PRO A 254 1.25 5.95 6.58
C PRO A 254 0.69 7.36 6.37
N PHE A 255 -0.55 7.47 5.88
CA PHE A 255 -1.17 8.72 5.43
C PHE A 255 -2.65 8.77 5.83
N TYR A 256 -3.11 9.94 6.23
CA TYR A 256 -4.54 10.24 6.39
C TYR A 256 -4.85 11.67 5.92
N PRO A 257 -5.95 11.87 5.19
CA PRO A 257 -6.23 13.14 4.50
C PRO A 257 -6.58 14.31 5.45
N THR A 258 -6.80 14.02 6.73
CA THR A 258 -7.08 15.02 7.77
C THR A 258 -5.83 15.47 8.52
N ASP A 259 -4.64 15.00 8.16
CA ASP A 259 -3.38 15.49 8.72
C ASP A 259 -3.28 17.01 8.53
N PRO A 260 -3.05 17.80 9.62
CA PRO A 260 -3.09 19.25 9.57
C PRO A 260 -1.85 19.90 8.91
N SER A 261 -0.84 19.10 8.51
CA SER A 261 0.35 19.64 7.88
C SER A 261 0.02 20.34 6.56
N GLU A 262 0.65 21.46 6.30
CA GLU A 262 0.44 22.25 5.08
C GLU A 262 0.66 21.43 3.81
N LYS A 263 1.68 20.57 3.82
CA LYS A 263 2.03 19.68 2.70
C LYS A 263 0.86 18.75 2.36
N VAL A 264 0.32 18.04 3.36
CA VAL A 264 -0.81 17.13 3.17
C VAL A 264 -2.05 17.89 2.73
N GLN A 265 -2.37 19.03 3.36
CA GLN A 265 -3.56 19.80 3.00
C GLN A 265 -3.47 20.40 1.59
N ASN A 266 -2.29 20.80 1.12
CA ASN A 266 -2.08 21.23 -0.26
C ASN A 266 -2.29 20.09 -1.25
N PHE A 267 -1.75 18.92 -0.98
CA PHE A 267 -1.98 17.72 -1.81
C PHE A 267 -3.46 17.34 -1.86
N VAL A 268 -4.14 17.26 -0.71
CA VAL A 268 -5.58 16.97 -0.62
C VAL A 268 -6.41 17.97 -1.43
N LYS A 269 -6.09 19.25 -1.33
CA LYS A 269 -6.76 20.31 -2.10
C LYS A 269 -6.57 20.13 -3.61
N THR A 270 -5.34 19.87 -4.05
CA THR A 270 -5.02 19.64 -5.47
C THR A 270 -5.73 18.41 -5.99
N TYR A 271 -5.68 17.31 -5.24
CA TYR A 271 -6.33 16.05 -5.58
C TYR A 271 -7.85 16.23 -5.77
N LYS A 272 -8.51 16.86 -4.79
CA LYS A 272 -9.95 17.15 -4.87
C LYS A 272 -10.30 18.02 -6.08
N ALA A 273 -9.52 19.04 -6.36
CA ALA A 273 -9.75 19.92 -7.49
C ALA A 273 -9.62 19.21 -8.84
N LYS A 274 -8.69 18.24 -8.94
CA LYS A 274 -8.39 17.52 -10.19
C LYS A 274 -9.31 16.32 -10.42
N TYR A 275 -9.77 15.67 -9.35
CA TYR A 275 -10.49 14.38 -9.40
C TYR A 275 -11.89 14.44 -8.77
N ASN A 276 -12.73 15.38 -9.22
CA ASN A 276 -14.15 15.48 -8.88
C ASN A 276 -14.45 15.45 -7.37
N ASN A 277 -13.64 16.14 -6.58
CA ASN A 277 -13.74 16.20 -5.12
C ASN A 277 -13.49 14.86 -4.41
N ALA A 278 -12.84 13.90 -5.07
CA ALA A 278 -12.40 12.66 -4.43
C ALA A 278 -11.40 12.95 -3.30
N ILE A 279 -11.43 12.12 -2.28
CA ILE A 279 -10.50 12.20 -1.15
C ILE A 279 -9.33 11.25 -1.45
N PRO A 280 -8.07 11.73 -1.39
CA PRO A 280 -6.92 10.85 -1.60
C PRO A 280 -6.75 9.87 -0.44
N ASP A 281 -6.30 8.66 -0.77
CA ASP A 281 -5.88 7.61 0.13
C ASP A 281 -4.35 7.51 0.21
N GLN A 282 -3.82 6.55 0.99
CA GLN A 282 -2.38 6.32 1.08
C GLN A 282 -1.75 5.96 -0.26
N PHE A 283 -2.45 5.25 -1.14
CA PHE A 283 -1.91 4.82 -2.43
C PHE A 283 -1.61 6.00 -3.34
N ALA A 284 -2.47 7.03 -3.31
CA ALA A 284 -2.22 8.29 -3.98
C ALA A 284 -1.03 9.04 -3.37
N ALA A 285 -0.91 9.06 -2.04
CA ALA A 285 0.21 9.69 -1.35
C ALA A 285 1.53 8.94 -1.57
N ASP A 286 1.54 7.61 -1.48
CA ASP A 286 2.73 6.79 -1.73
C ASP A 286 3.26 6.94 -3.16
N SER A 287 2.37 7.02 -4.15
CA SER A 287 2.79 7.22 -5.53
C SER A 287 3.29 8.64 -5.81
N TYR A 288 2.66 9.64 -5.20
CA TYR A 288 3.15 11.01 -5.23
C TYR A 288 4.58 11.07 -4.67
N ASP A 289 4.81 10.50 -3.49
CA ASP A 289 6.13 10.42 -2.87
C ASP A 289 7.11 9.60 -3.72
N SER A 290 6.67 8.49 -4.34
CA SER A 290 7.52 7.67 -5.23
C SER A 290 8.07 8.47 -6.40
N VAL A 291 7.28 9.35 -7.01
CA VAL A 291 7.74 10.20 -8.10
C VAL A 291 8.79 11.20 -7.61
N TYR A 292 8.61 11.78 -6.40
CA TYR A 292 9.62 12.66 -5.80
C TYR A 292 10.90 11.91 -5.39
N VAL A 293 10.78 10.67 -4.94
CA VAL A 293 11.93 9.77 -4.69
C VAL A 293 12.70 9.50 -5.97
N LEU A 294 12.02 9.14 -7.06
CA LEU A 294 12.65 8.92 -8.36
C LEU A 294 13.32 10.20 -8.87
N LYS A 295 12.66 11.36 -8.73
CA LYS A 295 13.28 12.67 -9.04
C LYS A 295 14.60 12.85 -8.27
N ALA A 296 14.57 12.65 -6.97
CA ALA A 296 15.76 12.80 -6.11
C ALA A 296 16.89 11.81 -6.51
N ALA A 297 16.51 10.56 -6.86
CA ALA A 297 17.48 9.56 -7.32
C ALA A 297 18.14 9.96 -8.65
N PHE A 298 17.39 10.43 -9.64
CA PHE A 298 17.93 10.93 -10.89
C PHE A 298 18.84 12.16 -10.70
N GLU A 299 18.44 13.10 -9.85
CA GLU A 299 19.24 14.30 -9.54
C GLU A 299 20.53 13.94 -8.80
N LYS A 300 20.47 13.00 -7.86
CA LYS A 300 21.63 12.51 -7.10
C LYS A 300 22.59 11.71 -7.98
N ALA A 301 22.07 10.82 -8.83
CA ALA A 301 22.88 10.01 -9.74
C ALA A 301 23.55 10.86 -10.83
N GLY A 302 22.87 11.92 -11.31
CA GLY A 302 23.35 12.76 -12.43
C GLY A 302 23.38 12.04 -13.77
N THR A 303 22.77 10.86 -13.86
CA THR A 303 22.71 9.99 -15.05
C THR A 303 21.40 9.17 -15.03
N LYS A 304 21.10 8.48 -16.13
CA LYS A 304 20.00 7.50 -16.23
C LYS A 304 20.50 6.05 -16.13
N ASP A 305 21.78 5.83 -15.81
CA ASP A 305 22.35 4.51 -15.64
C ASP A 305 21.75 3.83 -14.40
N THR A 306 21.29 2.59 -14.56
CA THR A 306 20.59 1.86 -13.49
C THR A 306 21.47 1.61 -12.26
N ALA A 307 22.75 1.31 -12.43
CA ALA A 307 23.63 1.07 -11.27
C ALA A 307 23.84 2.35 -10.45
N ASP A 308 23.95 3.51 -11.10
CA ASP A 308 24.06 4.80 -10.43
C ASP A 308 22.74 5.18 -9.74
N LEU A 309 21.60 4.87 -10.36
CA LEU A 309 20.28 5.08 -9.74
C LEU A 309 20.09 4.21 -8.49
N ILE A 310 20.43 2.92 -8.55
CA ILE A 310 20.38 2.00 -7.40
C ILE A 310 21.23 2.54 -6.24
N LYS A 311 22.45 2.99 -6.54
CA LYS A 311 23.31 3.61 -5.53
C LYS A 311 22.69 4.88 -4.95
N ALA A 312 22.17 5.75 -5.81
CA ALA A 312 21.51 6.98 -5.37
C ALA A 312 20.32 6.72 -4.44
N MET A 313 19.53 5.67 -4.70
CA MET A 313 18.37 5.30 -3.85
C MET A 313 18.76 5.10 -2.38
N THR A 314 19.93 4.53 -2.08
CA THR A 314 20.39 4.33 -0.70
C THR A 314 21.06 5.57 -0.07
N GLU A 315 21.23 6.64 -0.83
CA GLU A 315 21.91 7.87 -0.39
C GLU A 315 20.97 9.09 -0.30
N ILE A 316 19.72 8.95 -0.75
CA ILE A 316 18.74 10.03 -0.71
C ILE A 316 17.88 9.98 0.54
N SER A 317 17.32 11.15 0.88
CA SER A 317 16.30 11.30 1.90
C SER A 317 15.29 12.33 1.42
N VAL A 318 14.01 11.96 1.38
CA VAL A 318 12.93 12.78 0.83
C VAL A 318 11.90 13.03 1.94
N ASP A 319 11.53 14.29 2.13
CA ASP A 319 10.44 14.66 3.03
C ASP A 319 9.11 14.59 2.28
N GLY A 320 8.44 13.42 2.37
CA GLY A 320 7.21 13.09 1.66
C GLY A 320 5.93 13.44 2.40
N LEU A 321 4.79 13.14 1.77
CA LEU A 321 3.45 13.18 2.38
C LEU A 321 3.31 12.11 3.46
N THR A 322 3.97 10.97 3.26
CA THR A 322 3.93 9.79 4.13
C THR A 322 5.06 9.78 5.17
N GLY A 323 5.72 10.91 5.36
CA GLY A 323 6.83 11.12 6.29
C GLY A 323 8.20 11.19 5.62
N GLN A 324 9.25 11.10 6.43
CA GLN A 324 10.62 11.08 5.94
C GLN A 324 10.92 9.73 5.28
N ILE A 325 11.41 9.75 4.04
CA ILE A 325 11.66 8.57 3.22
C ILE A 325 13.15 8.42 2.98
N SER A 326 13.71 7.32 3.42
CA SER A 326 15.05 6.85 3.11
C SER A 326 15.02 5.33 3.06
N PHE A 327 16.00 4.72 2.40
CA PHE A 327 16.04 3.29 2.18
C PHE A 327 17.27 2.67 2.82
N ASP A 328 17.11 1.49 3.37
CA ASP A 328 18.24 0.66 3.76
C ASP A 328 18.85 -0.07 2.54
N VAL A 329 19.91 -0.84 2.77
CA VAL A 329 20.62 -1.58 1.72
C VAL A 329 19.81 -2.73 1.12
N SER A 330 18.72 -3.13 1.76
CA SER A 330 17.80 -4.15 1.24
C SER A 330 16.71 -3.57 0.33
N GLY A 331 16.64 -2.24 0.19
CA GLY A 331 15.62 -1.55 -0.61
C GLY A 331 14.32 -1.28 0.17
N ASP A 332 14.29 -1.59 1.46
CA ASP A 332 13.16 -1.31 2.32
C ASP A 332 13.21 0.11 2.91
N PRO A 333 12.06 0.76 3.11
CA PRO A 333 12.01 2.09 3.69
C PRO A 333 12.20 2.03 5.20
N ILE A 334 12.79 3.08 5.75
CA ILE A 334 12.79 3.34 7.18
C ILE A 334 11.53 4.15 7.48
N LYS A 335 10.44 3.47 7.83
CA LYS A 335 9.10 4.05 7.99
C LYS A 335 8.37 3.48 9.19
N GLU A 336 7.55 4.31 9.83
CA GLU A 336 6.64 3.89 10.91
C GLU A 336 5.21 3.82 10.41
N ALA A 337 4.46 2.80 10.87
CA ALA A 337 3.03 2.69 10.66
C ALA A 337 2.26 3.52 11.69
N LYS A 338 1.16 4.14 11.27
CA LYS A 338 0.24 4.87 12.14
C LYS A 338 -1.09 4.11 12.20
N PHE A 339 -1.77 4.23 13.33
CA PHE A 339 -3.14 3.74 13.43
C PHE A 339 -4.14 4.86 13.18
N VAL A 340 -5.17 4.53 12.44
CA VAL A 340 -6.36 5.36 12.29
C VAL A 340 -7.59 4.58 12.73
N VAL A 341 -8.61 5.30 13.17
CA VAL A 341 -9.93 4.76 13.45
C VAL A 341 -10.95 5.43 12.53
N ILE A 342 -11.91 4.67 12.06
CA ILE A 342 -13.03 5.22 11.28
C ILE A 342 -14.12 5.67 12.26
N GLU A 343 -14.47 6.95 12.20
CA GLU A 343 -15.55 7.54 13.01
C GLU A 343 -16.37 8.50 12.15
N ASN A 344 -17.68 8.30 12.15
CA ASN A 344 -18.61 9.17 11.41
C ASN A 344 -18.24 9.34 9.91
N GLY A 345 -17.76 8.26 9.28
CA GLY A 345 -17.38 8.25 7.87
C GLY A 345 -16.09 9.00 7.55
N ALA A 346 -15.19 9.18 8.51
CA ALA A 346 -13.89 9.82 8.33
C ALA A 346 -12.79 9.08 9.09
N TYR A 347 -11.55 9.21 8.60
CA TYR A 347 -10.36 8.70 9.30
C TYR A 347 -9.92 9.70 10.37
N GLN A 348 -9.75 9.19 11.58
CA GLN A 348 -9.20 9.92 12.72
C GLN A 348 -7.93 9.24 13.18
N THR A 349 -6.95 10.00 13.68
CA THR A 349 -5.77 9.41 14.33
C THR A 349 -6.18 8.62 15.55
N LYS A 350 -5.57 7.46 15.73
CA LYS A 350 -5.70 6.68 16.96
C LYS A 350 -4.34 6.64 17.67
N ASP A 351 -4.26 7.34 18.80
CA ASP A 351 -3.13 7.22 19.71
C ASP A 351 -3.19 5.85 20.40
N ILE A 352 -2.06 5.16 20.46
CA ILE A 352 -1.89 3.84 21.07
C ILE A 352 -0.89 3.93 22.23
N ASP A 353 -1.12 4.91 23.13
CA ASP A 353 -0.28 5.10 24.34
C ASP A 353 -0.37 3.92 25.32
#